data_f72b4ef97bd81c6cded1db3ddf1b8819
#
_entry.id   f72b4ef97bd81c6cded1db3ddf1b8819
#
_cell.length_a   1.000
_cell.length_b   1.000
_cell.length_c   1.000
_cell.angle_alpha   90.00
_cell.angle_beta   90.00
_cell.angle_gamma   90.00
#
_symmetry.space_group_name_H-M   'P 1'
#
loop_
_entity.id
_entity.type
_entity.pdbx_description
1 polymer ?
#
loop_
_entity_poly.entity_id
_entity_poly.type
_entity_poly.pdbx_seq_one_letter_code
_entity_poly.pdbx_strand_id
1 'polypeptide(L)'
;MEYRFKQDIHIAQIPALTAEQAQRLQKTWWTEDDFVELFSASPDGFTTAYFLLEQLKKLQLLEVRLADATHELRLPAHYADFRFPEPLELPDRVRLSRWAYLRSSTEDLSKRNTLRPYLWLRSSKSLLCYRFEAEVLPRLFAPTEALTVFEWQVRFLLLQEGVLLSAEAPQEEAGAWEFHDRLFYAESTDGTTLSPTGARFELQGSAPSLYKEPMVDEARCIALPEVALSEERSFAEVLHGRRTDRHFSEAALPLPLLSTFLRESMQVQQEVPSGLSKEDRVSLRPSPSGGARHALECYLRIDRVEGLAPGLYHYLPQQHALEPLPFGEKAWKTTARLCYPLRTKSDFPPQVCCFYAVRLRRISWKYTGIAYRLALLDLGCLLQTQMLVATSLGMKSCVFGAVEGEAFAKAFGTDVEQEPFIGELIIGI
;
A
#
# COMPACT_ATOMS: atom_id res chain seq x y z
N MET A 1 -15.25 28.38 -8.17
CA MET A 1 -14.45 27.18 -8.50
C MET A 1 -13.11 27.62 -9.03
N GLU A 2 -12.05 26.92 -8.64
CA GLU A 2 -10.71 27.10 -9.17
C GLU A 2 -10.21 25.82 -9.78
N TYR A 3 -9.35 25.92 -10.74
CA TYR A 3 -8.85 24.82 -11.57
C TYR A 3 -7.33 24.78 -11.57
N ARG A 4 -6.78 23.59 -11.80
CA ARG A 4 -5.36 23.38 -12.07
C ARG A 4 -5.21 22.15 -12.97
N PHE A 5 -4.21 22.10 -13.83
CA PHE A 5 -3.94 20.89 -14.59
C PHE A 5 -3.45 19.75 -13.69
N LYS A 6 -3.91 18.54 -13.96
CA LYS A 6 -3.38 17.34 -13.31
C LYS A 6 -1.88 17.19 -13.59
N GLN A 7 -1.11 16.74 -12.60
CA GLN A 7 0.36 16.71 -12.67
C GLN A 7 0.94 15.72 -13.68
N ASP A 8 0.19 14.72 -14.08
CA ASP A 8 0.58 13.64 -15.00
C ASP A 8 0.31 13.96 -16.48
N ILE A 9 -0.19 15.17 -16.79
CA ILE A 9 -0.50 15.58 -18.16
C ILE A 9 0.68 16.32 -18.77
N HIS A 10 1.10 15.89 -19.97
CA HIS A 10 2.07 16.62 -20.79
C HIS A 10 1.40 17.84 -21.49
N ILE A 11 1.21 18.92 -20.73
CA ILE A 11 0.51 20.14 -21.17
C ILE A 11 1.22 20.83 -22.36
N ALA A 12 2.52 20.65 -22.53
CA ALA A 12 3.28 21.18 -23.67
C ALA A 12 2.76 20.70 -25.05
N GLN A 13 1.85 19.75 -25.06
CA GLN A 13 1.22 19.23 -26.29
C GLN A 13 -0.16 19.86 -26.59
N ILE A 14 -0.62 20.83 -25.79
CA ILE A 14 -1.88 21.55 -26.07
C ILE A 14 -1.55 22.69 -27.06
N PRO A 15 -1.98 22.60 -28.33
CA PRO A 15 -1.50 23.50 -29.41
C PRO A 15 -1.77 24.98 -29.20
N ALA A 16 -2.72 25.30 -28.30
CA ALA A 16 -3.16 26.69 -28.06
C ALA A 16 -2.42 27.40 -26.92
N LEU A 17 -1.53 26.68 -26.18
CA LEU A 17 -0.80 27.23 -25.04
C LEU A 17 0.70 27.32 -25.33
N THR A 18 1.32 28.42 -24.89
CA THR A 18 2.79 28.50 -24.85
C THR A 18 3.33 27.64 -23.71
N ALA A 19 4.61 27.24 -23.78
CA ALA A 19 5.24 26.43 -22.71
C ALA A 19 5.20 27.11 -21.33
N GLU A 20 5.33 28.45 -21.29
CA GLU A 20 5.27 29.25 -20.07
C GLU A 20 3.85 29.29 -19.49
N GLN A 21 2.82 29.51 -20.34
CA GLN A 21 1.42 29.44 -19.92
C GLN A 21 1.06 28.06 -19.38
N ALA A 22 1.45 27.01 -20.09
CA ALA A 22 1.23 25.63 -19.67
C ALA A 22 1.85 25.36 -18.29
N GLN A 23 3.11 25.78 -18.07
CA GLN A 23 3.78 25.62 -16.80
C GLN A 23 3.11 26.41 -15.67
N ARG A 24 2.64 27.63 -15.92
CA ARG A 24 1.89 28.44 -14.95
C ARG A 24 0.61 27.75 -14.55
N LEU A 25 -0.21 27.31 -15.51
CA LEU A 25 -1.49 26.63 -15.27
C LEU A 25 -1.36 25.29 -14.55
N GLN A 26 -0.20 24.65 -14.63
CA GLN A 26 0.09 23.41 -13.89
C GLN A 26 0.51 23.65 -12.44
N LYS A 27 1.16 24.78 -12.16
CA LYS A 27 1.71 25.09 -10.84
C LYS A 27 0.77 25.87 -9.94
N THR A 28 -0.15 26.65 -10.52
CA THR A 28 -1.05 27.55 -9.78
C THR A 28 -2.50 27.15 -9.96
N TRP A 29 -3.34 27.54 -8.99
CA TRP A 29 -4.78 27.47 -9.13
C TRP A 29 -5.26 28.74 -9.86
N TRP A 30 -6.27 28.61 -10.72
CA TRP A 30 -6.80 29.67 -11.56
C TRP A 30 -8.32 29.54 -11.71
N THR A 31 -8.99 30.66 -11.93
CA THR A 31 -10.42 30.73 -12.25
C THR A 31 -10.66 30.66 -13.75
N GLU A 32 -11.92 30.56 -14.16
CA GLU A 32 -12.29 30.66 -15.59
C GLU A 32 -11.86 32.02 -16.19
N ASP A 33 -12.02 33.10 -15.42
CA ASP A 33 -11.61 34.44 -15.85
C ASP A 33 -10.09 34.53 -16.04
N ASP A 34 -9.30 33.98 -15.11
CA ASP A 34 -7.84 33.93 -15.26
C ASP A 34 -7.42 33.15 -16.51
N PHE A 35 -8.15 32.09 -16.85
CA PHE A 35 -7.87 31.27 -18.03
C PHE A 35 -8.20 32.05 -19.32
N VAL A 36 -9.36 32.72 -19.38
CA VAL A 36 -9.79 33.51 -20.50
C VAL A 36 -8.85 34.69 -20.76
N GLU A 37 -8.34 35.36 -19.70
CA GLU A 37 -7.39 36.43 -19.78
C GLU A 37 -6.11 36.08 -20.54
N LEU A 38 -5.64 34.82 -20.43
CA LEU A 38 -4.45 34.34 -21.16
C LEU A 38 -4.59 34.44 -22.69
N PHE A 39 -5.80 34.50 -23.22
CA PHE A 39 -6.10 34.55 -24.65
C PHE A 39 -6.58 35.95 -25.11
N SER A 40 -6.63 36.92 -24.21
CA SER A 40 -7.19 38.27 -24.49
C SER A 40 -6.45 39.03 -25.59
N ALA A 41 -5.21 38.69 -25.91
CA ALA A 41 -4.41 39.33 -26.97
C ALA A 41 -4.82 38.93 -28.40
N SER A 42 -5.66 37.87 -28.55
CA SER A 42 -6.11 37.39 -29.88
C SER A 42 -7.54 37.89 -30.19
N PRO A 43 -7.86 38.28 -31.44
CA PRO A 43 -9.22 38.67 -31.82
C PRO A 43 -10.29 37.59 -31.50
N ASP A 44 -9.95 36.32 -31.65
CA ASP A 44 -10.84 35.20 -31.37
C ASP A 44 -10.51 34.54 -30.00
N GLY A 45 -9.75 35.25 -29.16
CA GLY A 45 -9.18 34.70 -27.92
C GLY A 45 -10.23 34.15 -26.94
N PHE A 46 -11.34 34.88 -26.75
CA PHE A 46 -12.43 34.47 -25.89
C PHE A 46 -13.06 33.13 -26.34
N THR A 47 -13.38 33.03 -27.63
CA THR A 47 -13.98 31.82 -28.20
C THR A 47 -13.03 30.62 -28.10
N THR A 48 -11.74 30.86 -28.37
CA THR A 48 -10.70 29.84 -28.28
C THR A 48 -10.51 29.36 -26.82
N ALA A 49 -10.45 30.31 -25.88
CA ALA A 49 -10.33 29.98 -24.44
C ALA A 49 -11.51 29.16 -23.94
N TYR A 50 -12.74 29.62 -24.26
CA TYR A 50 -13.94 28.93 -23.84
C TYR A 50 -14.01 27.50 -24.40
N PHE A 51 -13.80 27.35 -25.70
CA PHE A 51 -13.80 26.03 -26.35
C PHE A 51 -12.74 25.09 -25.74
N LEU A 52 -11.53 25.59 -25.52
CA LEU A 52 -10.45 24.80 -24.92
C LEU A 52 -10.78 24.42 -23.49
N LEU A 53 -11.29 25.32 -22.66
CA LEU A 53 -11.68 25.07 -21.29
C LEU A 53 -12.75 23.96 -21.20
N GLU A 54 -13.77 24.03 -22.04
CA GLU A 54 -14.83 23.03 -22.13
C GLU A 54 -14.28 21.65 -22.54
N GLN A 55 -13.32 21.60 -23.46
CA GLN A 55 -12.65 20.36 -23.81
C GLN A 55 -11.84 19.79 -22.64
N LEU A 56 -11.10 20.63 -21.90
CA LEU A 56 -10.31 20.24 -20.73
C LEU A 56 -11.20 19.69 -19.61
N LYS A 57 -12.33 20.32 -19.35
CA LYS A 57 -13.34 19.86 -18.40
C LYS A 57 -13.91 18.50 -18.81
N LYS A 58 -14.39 18.41 -20.06
CA LYS A 58 -14.98 17.18 -20.63
C LYS A 58 -14.02 16.00 -20.61
N LEU A 59 -12.74 16.23 -20.87
CA LEU A 59 -11.70 15.21 -20.80
C LEU A 59 -11.21 14.93 -19.38
N GLN A 60 -11.75 15.64 -18.38
CA GLN A 60 -11.39 15.51 -16.97
C GLN A 60 -9.88 15.71 -16.69
N LEU A 61 -9.25 16.63 -17.44
CA LEU A 61 -7.82 16.92 -17.33
C LEU A 61 -7.49 17.92 -16.23
N LEU A 62 -8.52 18.47 -15.57
CA LEU A 62 -8.39 19.49 -14.53
C LEU A 62 -8.60 18.89 -13.14
N GLU A 63 -7.83 19.39 -12.17
CA GLU A 63 -8.15 19.32 -10.75
C GLU A 63 -9.11 20.48 -10.45
N VAL A 64 -10.09 20.27 -9.59
CA VAL A 64 -11.11 21.27 -9.23
C VAL A 64 -11.07 21.49 -7.72
N ARG A 65 -11.21 22.76 -7.29
CA ARG A 65 -11.37 23.07 -5.88
C ARG A 65 -12.34 24.23 -5.63
N LEU A 66 -12.89 24.25 -4.42
CA LEU A 66 -13.51 25.39 -3.79
C LEU A 66 -12.62 25.78 -2.61
N ALA A 67 -12.13 27.02 -2.56
CA ALA A 67 -11.21 27.45 -1.52
C ALA A 67 -11.46 28.89 -1.07
N ASP A 68 -11.09 29.18 0.18
CA ASP A 68 -10.91 30.52 0.72
C ASP A 68 -9.53 30.63 1.40
N ALA A 69 -9.32 31.61 2.27
CA ALA A 69 -8.04 31.83 2.93
C ALA A 69 -7.63 30.69 3.88
N THR A 70 -8.58 29.94 4.43
CA THR A 70 -8.40 28.97 5.52
C THR A 70 -8.91 27.57 5.19
N HIS A 71 -9.70 27.43 4.15
CA HIS A 71 -10.35 26.19 3.76
C HIS A 71 -10.06 25.82 2.31
N GLU A 72 -9.96 24.54 2.05
CA GLU A 72 -9.84 23.99 0.69
C GLU A 72 -10.65 22.70 0.57
N LEU A 73 -11.61 22.68 -0.33
CA LEU A 73 -12.38 21.51 -0.70
C LEU A 73 -11.95 21.06 -2.10
N ARG A 74 -11.20 19.98 -2.19
CA ARG A 74 -10.84 19.32 -3.46
C ARG A 74 -12.01 18.47 -3.91
N LEU A 75 -12.36 18.62 -5.16
CA LEU A 75 -13.53 18.01 -5.77
C LEU A 75 -13.13 17.02 -6.86
N PRO A 76 -13.92 15.96 -7.08
CA PRO A 76 -13.81 15.13 -8.27
C PRO A 76 -13.91 15.97 -9.54
N ALA A 77 -13.23 15.54 -10.62
CA ALA A 77 -13.16 16.29 -11.87
C ALA A 77 -14.54 16.57 -12.52
N HIS A 78 -15.55 15.73 -12.26
CA HIS A 78 -16.90 15.95 -12.80
C HIS A 78 -17.60 17.19 -12.20
N TYR A 79 -17.08 17.77 -11.11
CA TYR A 79 -17.55 19.05 -10.57
C TYR A 79 -17.05 20.27 -11.34
N ALA A 80 -16.25 20.09 -12.39
CA ALA A 80 -15.74 21.22 -13.18
C ALA A 80 -16.84 22.10 -13.76
N ASP A 81 -17.99 21.53 -14.14
CA ASP A 81 -19.17 22.23 -14.64
C ASP A 81 -20.28 22.41 -13.61
N PHE A 82 -20.01 22.06 -12.35
CA PHE A 82 -21.03 22.10 -11.32
C PHE A 82 -21.45 23.52 -10.99
N ARG A 83 -22.76 23.75 -10.95
CA ARG A 83 -23.38 25.00 -10.50
C ARG A 83 -24.12 24.72 -9.20
N PHE A 84 -23.86 25.51 -8.18
CA PHE A 84 -24.64 25.41 -6.96
C PHE A 84 -26.10 25.76 -7.28
N PRO A 85 -27.06 24.93 -6.82
CA PRO A 85 -28.45 25.27 -6.93
C PRO A 85 -28.75 26.55 -6.13
N GLU A 86 -29.87 27.22 -6.44
CA GLU A 86 -30.40 28.23 -5.53
C GLU A 86 -30.52 27.62 -4.12
N PRO A 87 -30.40 28.46 -3.06
CA PRO A 87 -30.34 27.91 -1.70
C PRO A 87 -31.47 26.95 -1.44
N LEU A 88 -31.17 25.65 -1.41
CA LEU A 88 -32.07 24.62 -0.92
C LEU A 88 -31.91 24.52 0.58
N GLU A 89 -32.96 24.13 1.27
CA GLU A 89 -32.89 23.85 2.69
C GLU A 89 -31.94 22.65 2.90
N LEU A 90 -30.85 22.88 3.63
CA LEU A 90 -30.00 21.81 4.12
C LEU A 90 -30.53 21.30 5.46
N PRO A 91 -30.28 20.04 5.81
CA PRO A 91 -30.64 19.54 7.14
C PRO A 91 -29.85 20.32 8.21
N ASP A 92 -30.56 20.84 9.22
CA ASP A 92 -29.93 21.57 10.34
C ASP A 92 -29.00 20.70 11.16
N ARG A 93 -29.32 19.43 11.29
CA ARG A 93 -28.53 18.46 12.03
C ARG A 93 -27.92 17.45 11.09
N VAL A 94 -26.59 17.39 11.11
CA VAL A 94 -25.81 16.48 10.31
C VAL A 94 -24.91 15.62 11.18
N ARG A 95 -24.51 14.47 10.66
CA ARG A 95 -23.52 13.56 11.26
C ARG A 95 -22.52 13.12 10.20
N LEU A 96 -21.35 12.67 10.63
CA LEU A 96 -20.41 12.01 9.74
C LEU A 96 -20.98 10.66 9.27
N SER A 97 -20.73 10.36 8.00
CA SER A 97 -20.88 8.99 7.48
C SER A 97 -19.94 8.05 8.25
N ARG A 98 -20.35 6.80 8.43
CA ARG A 98 -19.47 5.77 9.01
C ARG A 98 -18.18 5.54 8.21
N TRP A 99 -18.15 5.96 6.95
CA TRP A 99 -17.02 5.85 6.04
C TRP A 99 -16.13 7.08 6.01
N ALA A 100 -16.55 8.14 6.71
CA ALA A 100 -15.78 9.36 6.85
C ALA A 100 -14.67 9.21 7.89
N TYR A 101 -13.55 9.90 7.67
CA TYR A 101 -12.42 9.93 8.59
C TYR A 101 -11.71 11.26 8.56
N LEU A 102 -11.05 11.59 9.66
CA LEU A 102 -10.21 12.77 9.82
C LEU A 102 -8.74 12.35 9.86
N ARG A 103 -7.91 13.11 9.18
CA ARG A 103 -6.46 12.93 9.16
C ARG A 103 -5.77 14.28 9.33
N SER A 104 -4.69 14.34 10.12
CA SER A 104 -3.87 15.54 10.16
C SER A 104 -3.11 15.72 8.85
N SER A 105 -3.04 16.95 8.36
CA SER A 105 -2.28 17.30 7.16
C SER A 105 -0.81 17.49 7.52
N THR A 106 0.09 16.83 6.79
CA THR A 106 1.53 17.00 6.91
C THR A 106 2.13 17.90 5.82
N GLU A 107 1.33 18.27 4.81
CA GLU A 107 1.86 18.90 3.59
C GLU A 107 2.28 20.37 3.74
N ASP A 108 1.83 21.10 4.78
CA ASP A 108 2.06 22.55 4.90
C ASP A 108 2.93 22.99 6.08
N LEU A 109 3.44 22.08 6.88
CA LEU A 109 4.31 22.43 8.03
C LEU A 109 5.64 23.08 7.59
N SER A 110 6.06 22.89 6.33
CA SER A 110 7.32 23.44 5.82
C SER A 110 7.18 24.79 5.10
N LYS A 111 5.98 25.20 4.71
CA LYS A 111 5.77 26.40 3.88
C LYS A 111 5.09 27.58 4.56
N ARG A 112 4.43 27.36 5.68
CA ARG A 112 3.83 28.45 6.47
C ARG A 112 4.26 28.32 7.91
N ASN A 113 4.82 29.39 8.43
CA ASN A 113 5.22 29.56 9.83
C ASN A 113 4.00 29.64 10.78
N THR A 114 2.96 28.83 10.55
CA THR A 114 1.74 28.80 11.34
C THR A 114 1.65 27.48 12.09
N LEU A 115 1.64 27.60 13.42
CA LEU A 115 1.51 26.49 14.38
C LEU A 115 0.12 25.80 14.40
N ARG A 116 -0.75 26.07 13.42
CA ARG A 116 -2.13 25.54 13.40
C ARG A 116 -2.20 24.26 12.59
N PRO A 117 -2.65 23.14 13.18
CA PRO A 117 -2.81 21.88 12.47
C PRO A 117 -4.02 21.96 11.51
N TYR A 118 -3.80 21.65 10.24
CA TYR A 118 -4.87 21.40 9.30
C TYR A 118 -5.39 19.97 9.45
N LEU A 119 -6.69 19.81 9.30
CA LEU A 119 -7.36 18.53 9.24
C LEU A 119 -7.87 18.29 7.81
N TRP A 120 -7.85 17.03 7.43
CA TRP A 120 -8.48 16.55 6.21
C TRP A 120 -9.67 15.66 6.58
N LEU A 121 -10.87 16.05 6.12
CA LEU A 121 -12.05 15.21 6.18
C LEU A 121 -12.24 14.53 4.84
N ARG A 122 -12.27 13.24 4.84
CA ARG A 122 -12.40 12.36 3.67
C ARG A 122 -13.41 11.25 3.93
N SER A 123 -13.81 10.54 2.89
CA SER A 123 -14.59 9.31 2.99
C SER A 123 -14.01 8.24 2.07
N SER A 124 -14.03 7.00 2.50
CA SER A 124 -13.63 5.87 1.66
C SER A 124 -14.64 5.56 0.52
N LYS A 125 -15.73 6.30 0.44
CA LYS A 125 -16.74 6.20 -0.63
C LYS A 125 -16.76 7.41 -1.59
N SER A 126 -15.97 8.44 -1.33
CA SER A 126 -15.96 9.67 -2.13
C SER A 126 -14.54 10.12 -2.42
N LEU A 127 -14.33 10.69 -3.61
CA LEU A 127 -13.09 11.36 -3.99
C LEU A 127 -12.95 12.76 -3.35
N LEU A 128 -13.99 13.27 -2.72
CA LEU A 128 -13.97 14.58 -2.11
C LEU A 128 -13.02 14.62 -0.91
N CYS A 129 -12.23 15.69 -0.81
CA CYS A 129 -11.30 15.91 0.27
C CYS A 129 -11.43 17.35 0.78
N TYR A 130 -11.87 17.53 2.01
CA TYR A 130 -12.00 18.84 2.65
C TYR A 130 -10.85 19.06 3.64
N ARG A 131 -10.03 20.09 3.37
CA ARG A 131 -8.95 20.56 4.23
C ARG A 131 -9.33 21.85 4.94
N PHE A 132 -9.17 21.89 6.24
CA PHE A 132 -9.54 23.05 7.06
C PHE A 132 -8.71 23.12 8.35
N GLU A 133 -8.66 24.29 8.98
CA GLU A 133 -8.07 24.44 10.31
C GLU A 133 -8.95 23.72 11.36
N ALA A 134 -8.33 23.10 12.38
CA ALA A 134 -9.05 22.26 13.35
C ALA A 134 -10.19 23.00 14.08
N GLU A 135 -10.07 24.32 14.23
CA GLU A 135 -11.07 25.20 14.85
C GLU A 135 -12.37 25.29 14.04
N VAL A 136 -12.34 24.95 12.76
CA VAL A 136 -13.49 24.96 11.85
C VAL A 136 -14.40 23.72 12.04
N LEU A 137 -13.85 22.62 12.59
CA LEU A 137 -14.60 21.38 12.72
C LEU A 137 -16.01 21.54 13.33
N PRO A 138 -16.20 22.32 14.42
CA PRO A 138 -17.54 22.54 14.98
C PRO A 138 -18.50 23.27 14.01
N ARG A 139 -17.99 24.08 13.09
CA ARG A 139 -18.79 24.81 12.11
C ARG A 139 -19.51 23.89 11.12
N LEU A 140 -18.93 22.71 10.81
CA LEU A 140 -19.58 21.71 9.97
C LEU A 140 -20.93 21.23 10.53
N PHE A 141 -21.10 21.34 11.85
CA PHE A 141 -22.29 20.87 12.59
C PHE A 141 -23.16 22.03 13.13
N ALA A 142 -22.82 23.28 12.79
CA ALA A 142 -23.60 24.45 13.20
C ALA A 142 -25.01 24.44 12.54
N PRO A 143 -26.02 25.09 13.11
CA PRO A 143 -27.32 25.28 12.47
C PRO A 143 -27.17 25.94 11.09
N THR A 144 -28.01 25.56 10.12
CA THR A 144 -27.88 26.02 8.73
C THR A 144 -27.93 27.53 8.60
N GLU A 145 -28.76 28.20 9.40
CA GLU A 145 -28.88 29.67 9.45
C GLU A 145 -27.62 30.40 9.93
N ALA A 146 -26.71 29.70 10.63
CA ALA A 146 -25.47 30.25 11.16
C ALA A 146 -24.30 30.08 10.18
N LEU A 147 -24.49 29.45 9.02
CA LEU A 147 -23.44 29.20 8.03
C LEU A 147 -23.20 30.41 7.14
N THR A 148 -21.96 30.69 6.82
CA THR A 148 -21.59 31.55 5.72
C THR A 148 -21.94 30.88 4.38
N VAL A 149 -21.96 31.65 3.29
CA VAL A 149 -22.22 31.11 1.94
C VAL A 149 -21.21 30.00 1.61
N PHE A 150 -19.93 30.21 1.92
CA PHE A 150 -18.89 29.20 1.70
C PHE A 150 -19.12 27.94 2.51
N GLU A 151 -19.40 28.04 3.81
CA GLU A 151 -19.68 26.90 4.69
C GLU A 151 -20.93 26.14 4.24
N TRP A 152 -21.94 26.86 3.73
CA TRP A 152 -23.14 26.26 3.15
C TRP A 152 -22.77 25.43 1.90
N GLN A 153 -21.95 25.99 0.99
CA GLN A 153 -21.47 25.31 -0.22
C GLN A 153 -20.67 24.05 0.13
N VAL A 154 -19.78 24.14 1.12
CA VAL A 154 -19.01 23.00 1.62
C VAL A 154 -19.94 21.93 2.19
N ARG A 155 -20.86 22.29 3.08
CA ARG A 155 -21.82 21.34 3.66
C ARG A 155 -22.68 20.67 2.61
N PHE A 156 -23.17 21.44 1.63
CA PHE A 156 -23.93 20.91 0.51
C PHE A 156 -23.15 19.79 -0.21
N LEU A 157 -21.91 20.06 -0.60
CA LEU A 157 -21.06 19.09 -1.32
C LEU A 157 -20.73 17.87 -0.46
N LEU A 158 -20.47 18.07 0.85
CA LEU A 158 -20.19 16.97 1.77
C LEU A 158 -21.43 16.06 1.95
N LEU A 159 -22.64 16.61 1.96
CA LEU A 159 -23.89 15.85 1.99
C LEU A 159 -24.14 15.14 0.67
N GLN A 160 -23.93 15.80 -0.47
CA GLN A 160 -24.10 15.22 -1.80
C GLN A 160 -23.18 14.01 -2.01
N GLU A 161 -21.95 14.11 -1.57
CA GLU A 161 -20.95 13.05 -1.65
C GLU A 161 -21.05 12.00 -0.53
N GLY A 162 -22.02 12.14 0.37
CA GLY A 162 -22.22 11.19 1.47
C GLY A 162 -21.08 11.15 2.49
N VAL A 163 -20.30 12.22 2.60
CA VAL A 163 -19.31 12.42 3.67
C VAL A 163 -20.02 12.84 4.96
N LEU A 164 -20.98 13.75 4.81
CA LEU A 164 -21.99 14.07 5.82
C LEU A 164 -23.33 13.42 5.46
N LEU A 165 -24.14 13.15 6.46
CA LEU A 165 -25.50 12.66 6.33
C LEU A 165 -26.41 13.50 7.21
N SER A 166 -27.69 13.62 6.86
CA SER A 166 -28.68 14.11 7.81
C SER A 166 -28.65 13.26 9.09
N ALA A 167 -28.77 13.89 10.24
CA ALA A 167 -28.84 13.17 11.52
C ALA A 167 -30.03 12.19 11.58
N GLU A 168 -31.09 12.48 10.82
CA GLU A 168 -32.32 11.68 10.72
C GLU A 168 -32.22 10.59 9.63
N ALA A 169 -31.16 10.60 8.82
CA ALA A 169 -30.96 9.57 7.80
C ALA A 169 -30.85 8.18 8.44
N PRO A 170 -31.35 7.12 7.79
CA PRO A 170 -31.19 5.75 8.27
C PRO A 170 -29.72 5.42 8.57
N GLN A 171 -29.51 4.52 9.52
CA GLN A 171 -28.15 4.03 9.79
C GLN A 171 -27.59 3.33 8.56
N GLU A 172 -26.37 3.69 8.19
CA GLU A 172 -25.70 3.07 7.05
C GLU A 172 -25.40 1.59 7.34
N GLU A 173 -25.81 0.73 6.42
CA GLU A 173 -25.46 -0.68 6.51
C GLU A 173 -23.96 -0.89 6.24
N ALA A 174 -23.35 -1.74 7.04
CA ALA A 174 -21.94 -2.11 6.87
C ALA A 174 -21.70 -2.91 5.57
N GLY A 175 -22.70 -3.71 5.19
CA GLY A 175 -22.49 -4.72 4.16
C GLY A 175 -21.41 -5.72 4.59
N ALA A 176 -20.62 -6.19 3.62
CA ALA A 176 -19.49 -7.10 3.86
C ALA A 176 -18.16 -6.37 4.17
N TRP A 177 -18.15 -5.03 4.21
CA TRP A 177 -16.92 -4.26 4.38
C TRP A 177 -16.71 -3.83 5.84
N GLU A 178 -15.55 -4.14 6.38
CA GLU A 178 -15.03 -3.44 7.55
C GLU A 178 -14.48 -2.07 7.14
N PHE A 179 -14.42 -1.12 8.09
CA PHE A 179 -13.97 0.25 7.81
C PHE A 179 -12.55 0.29 7.22
N HIS A 180 -11.62 -0.42 7.85
CA HIS A 180 -10.21 -0.43 7.42
C HIS A 180 -10.00 -1.12 6.08
N ASP A 181 -10.75 -2.18 5.76
CA ASP A 181 -10.69 -2.86 4.46
C ASP A 181 -11.19 -1.94 3.34
N ARG A 182 -12.29 -1.25 3.60
CA ARG A 182 -12.85 -0.29 2.66
C ARG A 182 -11.92 0.89 2.44
N LEU A 183 -11.29 1.40 3.52
CA LEU A 183 -10.31 2.47 3.46
C LEU A 183 -9.09 2.04 2.64
N PHE A 184 -8.52 0.88 2.95
CA PHE A 184 -7.38 0.32 2.22
C PHE A 184 -7.69 0.12 0.73
N TYR A 185 -8.85 -0.43 0.41
CA TYR A 185 -9.29 -0.57 -0.97
C TYR A 185 -9.35 0.78 -1.69
N ALA A 186 -10.02 1.77 -1.10
CA ALA A 186 -10.19 3.08 -1.70
C ALA A 186 -8.86 3.80 -1.93
N GLU A 187 -7.97 3.83 -0.92
CA GLU A 187 -6.68 4.53 -0.99
C GLU A 187 -5.63 3.82 -1.84
N SER A 188 -5.85 2.55 -2.18
CA SER A 188 -4.92 1.74 -3.00
C SER A 188 -5.47 1.39 -4.39
N THR A 189 -6.54 2.04 -4.84
CA THR A 189 -7.16 1.80 -6.15
C THR A 189 -7.29 3.10 -6.91
N ASP A 190 -6.82 3.12 -8.16
CA ASP A 190 -6.97 4.28 -9.04
C ASP A 190 -8.45 4.63 -9.28
N GLY A 191 -8.73 5.92 -9.33
CA GLY A 191 -10.09 6.44 -9.56
C GLY A 191 -10.98 6.44 -8.32
N THR A 192 -10.51 5.95 -7.17
CA THR A 192 -11.24 5.99 -5.89
C THR A 192 -10.55 6.86 -4.84
N THR A 193 -9.41 7.42 -5.15
CA THR A 193 -8.64 8.35 -4.30
C THR A 193 -8.12 9.53 -5.11
N LEU A 194 -7.99 10.69 -4.48
CA LEU A 194 -7.26 11.83 -5.04
C LEU A 194 -5.74 11.73 -4.79
N SER A 195 -5.31 10.78 -3.98
CA SER A 195 -3.89 10.52 -3.75
C SER A 195 -3.30 9.82 -4.98
N PRO A 196 -2.11 10.22 -5.42
CA PRO A 196 -1.47 9.55 -6.54
C PRO A 196 -1.15 8.09 -6.19
N THR A 197 -1.28 7.20 -7.17
CA THR A 197 -0.96 5.78 -7.03
C THR A 197 0.02 5.34 -8.12
N GLY A 198 0.65 4.19 -7.95
CA GLY A 198 1.54 3.59 -8.96
C GLY A 198 3.03 3.86 -8.77
N ALA A 199 3.81 3.70 -9.84
CA ALA A 199 5.26 3.86 -9.83
C ALA A 199 5.66 5.35 -9.94
N ARG A 200 5.61 6.07 -8.84
CA ARG A 200 5.78 7.54 -8.76
C ARG A 200 7.15 7.98 -8.26
N PHE A 201 7.89 7.12 -7.56
CA PHE A 201 9.20 7.43 -6.99
C PHE A 201 9.22 8.67 -6.08
N GLU A 202 8.18 8.84 -5.25
CA GLU A 202 8.03 10.04 -4.41
C GLU A 202 8.98 10.07 -3.21
N LEU A 203 9.41 8.90 -2.74
CA LEU A 203 10.44 8.83 -1.70
C LEU A 203 11.80 9.22 -2.29
N GLN A 204 12.32 10.36 -1.84
CA GLN A 204 13.59 10.88 -2.28
C GLN A 204 14.77 10.00 -1.81
N GLY A 205 15.88 10.06 -2.55
CA GLY A 205 17.11 9.36 -2.26
C GLY A 205 17.39 8.17 -3.17
N SER A 206 18.51 7.48 -2.91
CA SER A 206 18.91 6.29 -3.64
C SER A 206 17.93 5.13 -3.42
N ALA A 207 17.88 4.22 -4.40
CA ALA A 207 17.13 2.96 -4.22
C ALA A 207 17.64 2.22 -2.98
N PRO A 208 16.74 1.70 -2.13
CA PRO A 208 17.16 0.88 -0.99
C PRO A 208 17.91 -0.37 -1.45
N SER A 209 18.83 -0.84 -0.63
CA SER A 209 19.64 -2.04 -0.88
C SER A 209 18.79 -3.20 -1.39
N LEU A 210 19.33 -3.93 -2.39
CA LEU A 210 18.66 -5.08 -2.99
C LEU A 210 18.41 -6.19 -1.96
N TYR A 211 19.35 -6.37 -1.05
CA TYR A 211 19.26 -7.36 0.03
C TYR A 211 19.28 -6.67 1.40
N LYS A 212 18.78 -7.37 2.39
CA LYS A 212 18.93 -6.97 3.79
C LYS A 212 20.36 -7.28 4.22
N GLU A 213 20.99 -6.33 4.90
CA GLU A 213 22.29 -6.56 5.51
C GLU A 213 22.18 -7.62 6.61
N PRO A 214 23.10 -8.57 6.69
CA PRO A 214 23.12 -9.57 7.75
C PRO A 214 23.10 -8.91 9.13
N MET A 215 22.35 -9.50 10.06
CA MET A 215 22.24 -9.05 11.45
C MET A 215 23.34 -9.67 12.35
N VAL A 216 24.06 -10.65 11.84
CA VAL A 216 25.21 -11.28 12.50
C VAL A 216 26.40 -11.32 11.56
N ASP A 217 27.59 -11.67 12.09
CA ASP A 217 28.81 -11.88 11.30
C ASP A 217 28.56 -12.97 10.23
N GLU A 218 28.93 -12.69 8.98
CA GLU A 218 28.80 -13.62 7.85
C GLU A 218 29.47 -14.98 8.12
N ALA A 219 30.56 -15.00 8.88
CA ALA A 219 31.24 -16.25 9.27
C ALA A 219 30.37 -17.20 10.08
N ARG A 220 29.26 -16.72 10.63
CA ARG A 220 28.29 -17.53 11.38
C ARG A 220 27.14 -18.04 10.52
N CYS A 221 27.01 -17.55 9.29
CA CYS A 221 25.97 -17.98 8.36
C CYS A 221 26.23 -19.44 7.91
N ILE A 222 25.15 -20.20 7.81
CA ILE A 222 25.19 -21.62 7.46
C ILE A 222 24.79 -21.76 6.00
N ALA A 223 25.76 -22.08 5.15
CA ALA A 223 25.49 -22.36 3.74
C ALA A 223 24.60 -23.61 3.63
N LEU A 224 23.57 -23.50 2.80
CA LEU A 224 22.66 -24.61 2.54
C LEU A 224 23.19 -25.47 1.38
N PRO A 225 23.05 -26.81 1.43
CA PRO A 225 23.54 -27.68 0.38
C PRO A 225 22.76 -27.53 -0.92
N GLU A 226 23.42 -27.48 -2.05
CA GLU A 226 22.80 -27.57 -3.36
C GLU A 226 22.56 -29.06 -3.69
N VAL A 227 21.30 -29.47 -3.70
CA VAL A 227 20.91 -30.85 -4.01
C VAL A 227 19.95 -30.85 -5.18
N ALA A 228 20.22 -31.70 -6.17
CA ALA A 228 19.30 -31.91 -7.30
C ALA A 228 18.02 -32.64 -6.81
N LEU A 229 16.88 -32.29 -7.36
CA LEU A 229 15.63 -33.02 -7.17
C LEU A 229 15.80 -34.44 -7.73
N SER A 230 15.54 -35.44 -6.90
CA SER A 230 15.73 -36.86 -7.30
C SER A 230 14.53 -37.46 -8.06
N GLU A 231 13.36 -36.85 -7.94
CA GLU A 231 12.13 -37.28 -8.61
C GLU A 231 11.41 -36.08 -9.22
N GLU A 232 11.18 -36.11 -10.51
CA GLU A 232 10.41 -35.10 -11.22
C GLU A 232 8.95 -35.51 -11.27
N ARG A 233 8.10 -34.84 -10.50
CA ARG A 233 6.63 -34.89 -10.68
C ARG A 233 6.24 -33.90 -11.76
N SER A 234 5.28 -34.28 -12.62
CA SER A 234 4.75 -33.34 -13.57
C SER A 234 4.07 -32.14 -12.87
N PHE A 235 4.10 -30.97 -13.51
CA PHE A 235 3.42 -29.79 -12.96
C PHE A 235 1.94 -30.05 -12.67
N ALA A 236 1.25 -30.82 -13.52
CA ALA A 236 -0.16 -31.18 -13.32
C ALA A 236 -0.35 -32.02 -12.04
N GLU A 237 0.51 -33.00 -11.79
CA GLU A 237 0.45 -33.81 -10.55
C GLU A 237 0.67 -32.96 -9.30
N VAL A 238 1.66 -32.05 -9.32
CA VAL A 238 1.93 -31.13 -8.22
C VAL A 238 0.75 -30.19 -7.99
N LEU A 239 0.22 -29.58 -9.05
CA LEU A 239 -0.90 -28.63 -8.97
C LEU A 239 -2.15 -29.31 -8.40
N HIS A 240 -2.50 -30.49 -8.89
CA HIS A 240 -3.66 -31.25 -8.43
C HIS A 240 -3.44 -31.94 -7.08
N GLY A 241 -2.20 -32.26 -6.73
CA GLY A 241 -1.81 -32.88 -5.47
C GLY A 241 -1.73 -31.91 -4.30
N ARG A 242 -1.50 -30.60 -4.55
CA ARG A 242 -1.37 -29.60 -3.50
C ARG A 242 -2.58 -29.60 -2.56
N ARG A 243 -2.33 -29.82 -1.28
CA ARG A 243 -3.32 -29.75 -0.19
C ARG A 243 -2.73 -29.02 1.02
N THR A 244 -3.58 -28.42 1.84
CA THR A 244 -3.20 -28.00 3.18
C THR A 244 -3.15 -29.23 4.08
N ASP A 245 -1.97 -29.55 4.58
CA ASP A 245 -1.76 -30.64 5.54
C ASP A 245 -1.06 -30.11 6.79
N ARG A 246 -1.57 -30.49 7.96
CA ARG A 246 -1.10 -30.05 9.28
C ARG A 246 -0.69 -31.23 10.16
N HIS A 247 -0.58 -32.45 9.59
CA HIS A 247 -0.21 -33.68 10.31
C HIS A 247 1.30 -33.91 10.15
N PHE A 248 2.08 -33.38 11.06
CA PHE A 248 3.53 -33.50 11.03
C PHE A 248 4.00 -34.70 11.80
N SER A 249 5.13 -35.29 11.39
CA SER A 249 5.78 -36.43 12.08
C SER A 249 6.72 -35.96 13.18
N GLU A 250 7.13 -36.89 14.03
CA GLU A 250 8.19 -36.69 15.04
C GLU A 250 9.58 -36.56 14.43
N ALA A 251 9.79 -37.17 13.26
CA ALA A 251 11.09 -37.19 12.59
C ALA A 251 11.59 -35.77 12.23
N ALA A 252 12.90 -35.60 12.26
CA ALA A 252 13.51 -34.34 11.77
C ALA A 252 13.39 -34.23 10.26
N LEU A 253 13.16 -33.03 9.78
CA LEU A 253 13.15 -32.71 8.35
C LEU A 253 14.59 -32.83 7.82
N PRO A 254 14.84 -33.61 6.76
CA PRO A 254 16.16 -33.64 6.13
C PRO A 254 16.59 -32.25 5.64
N LEU A 255 17.82 -31.85 6.00
CA LEU A 255 18.37 -30.56 5.57
C LEU A 255 18.33 -30.37 4.04
N PRO A 256 18.61 -31.38 3.20
CA PRO A 256 18.48 -31.27 1.76
C PRO A 256 17.07 -30.87 1.29
N LEU A 257 16.00 -31.35 1.95
CA LEU A 257 14.63 -30.96 1.60
C LEU A 257 14.35 -29.50 1.95
N LEU A 258 14.78 -29.03 3.13
CA LEU A 258 14.65 -27.61 3.50
C LEU A 258 15.45 -26.73 2.55
N SER A 259 16.67 -27.11 2.22
CA SER A 259 17.53 -26.39 1.27
C SER A 259 16.86 -26.26 -0.09
N THR A 260 16.42 -27.38 -0.67
CA THR A 260 15.75 -27.38 -1.97
C THR A 260 14.45 -26.55 -1.93
N PHE A 261 13.66 -26.65 -0.85
CA PHE A 261 12.45 -25.87 -0.66
C PHE A 261 12.74 -24.36 -0.72
N LEU A 262 13.74 -23.89 0.00
CA LEU A 262 14.13 -22.47 0.00
C LEU A 262 14.72 -22.02 -1.34
N ARG A 263 15.56 -22.86 -1.95
CA ARG A 263 16.17 -22.59 -3.25
C ARG A 263 15.13 -22.42 -4.34
N GLU A 264 14.27 -23.42 -4.53
CA GLU A 264 13.30 -23.46 -5.62
C GLU A 264 12.17 -22.45 -5.45
N SER A 265 12.03 -21.83 -4.26
CA SER A 265 10.98 -20.84 -4.01
C SER A 265 11.48 -19.40 -3.85
N MET A 266 12.72 -19.17 -3.38
CA MET A 266 13.16 -17.84 -2.96
C MET A 266 14.58 -17.45 -3.40
N GLN A 267 15.45 -18.40 -3.76
CA GLN A 267 16.83 -18.07 -4.11
C GLN A 267 16.91 -17.10 -5.29
N VAL A 268 17.87 -16.19 -5.23
CA VAL A 268 18.19 -15.30 -6.33
C VAL A 268 18.77 -16.11 -7.48
N GLN A 269 18.11 -16.10 -8.63
CA GLN A 269 18.56 -16.77 -9.83
C GLN A 269 19.50 -15.87 -10.66
N GLN A 270 19.19 -14.56 -10.69
CA GLN A 270 19.97 -13.60 -11.46
C GLN A 270 19.75 -12.18 -10.92
N GLU A 271 20.78 -11.34 -11.02
CA GLU A 271 20.66 -9.89 -10.85
C GLU A 271 20.75 -9.19 -12.20
N VAL A 272 19.83 -8.26 -12.44
CA VAL A 272 19.80 -7.48 -13.69
C VAL A 272 19.65 -5.99 -13.39
N PRO A 273 20.12 -5.10 -14.28
CA PRO A 273 19.82 -3.68 -14.18
C PRO A 273 18.31 -3.44 -14.24
N SER A 274 17.78 -2.54 -13.41
CA SER A 274 16.35 -2.22 -13.39
C SER A 274 15.87 -1.42 -14.61
N GLY A 275 16.80 -0.77 -15.31
CA GLY A 275 16.51 0.20 -16.38
C GLY A 275 16.11 1.60 -15.86
N LEU A 276 16.02 1.82 -14.56
CA LEU A 276 15.66 3.10 -13.95
C LEU A 276 16.86 4.01 -13.72
N SER A 277 17.99 3.42 -13.32
CA SER A 277 19.29 4.08 -13.24
C SER A 277 20.39 3.07 -13.48
N LYS A 278 21.65 3.55 -13.68
CA LYS A 278 22.80 2.64 -13.86
C LYS A 278 23.10 1.82 -12.59
N GLU A 279 22.71 2.31 -11.45
CA GLU A 279 23.05 1.75 -10.14
C GLU A 279 21.92 0.89 -9.57
N ASP A 280 20.65 1.13 -9.98
CA ASP A 280 19.53 0.35 -9.49
C ASP A 280 19.45 -1.01 -10.17
N ARG A 281 19.52 -2.05 -9.34
CA ARG A 281 19.43 -3.45 -9.76
C ARG A 281 18.20 -4.11 -9.16
N VAL A 282 17.75 -5.16 -9.82
CA VAL A 282 16.68 -6.03 -9.36
C VAL A 282 17.13 -7.48 -9.43
N SER A 283 16.53 -8.34 -8.62
CA SER A 283 16.78 -9.78 -8.64
C SER A 283 15.64 -10.53 -9.33
N LEU A 284 15.97 -11.55 -10.08
CA LEU A 284 15.02 -12.53 -10.61
C LEU A 284 14.98 -13.72 -9.64
N ARG A 285 13.80 -14.13 -9.26
CA ARG A 285 13.52 -15.24 -8.33
C ARG A 285 12.37 -16.10 -8.85
N PRO A 286 12.14 -17.31 -8.32
CA PRO A 286 11.06 -18.20 -8.78
C PRO A 286 9.66 -17.59 -8.64
N SER A 287 9.39 -16.82 -7.58
CA SER A 287 8.13 -16.10 -7.42
C SER A 287 8.21 -14.69 -7.99
N PRO A 288 7.14 -14.15 -8.63
CA PRO A 288 7.12 -12.77 -9.10
C PRO A 288 7.04 -11.77 -7.94
N SER A 289 7.45 -10.53 -8.21
CA SER A 289 7.27 -9.40 -7.29
C SER A 289 7.03 -8.11 -8.06
N GLY A 290 6.24 -7.21 -7.48
CA GLY A 290 5.94 -5.89 -8.03
C GLY A 290 7.22 -5.13 -8.40
N GLY A 291 7.45 -4.96 -9.74
CA GLY A 291 8.65 -4.32 -10.28
C GLY A 291 9.96 -5.01 -9.93
N ALA A 292 9.92 -6.31 -9.67
CA ALA A 292 11.04 -7.17 -9.24
C ALA A 292 11.76 -6.62 -7.97
N ARG A 293 11.02 -5.94 -7.09
CA ARG A 293 11.60 -5.35 -5.87
C ARG A 293 11.94 -6.40 -4.82
N HIS A 294 11.23 -7.53 -4.78
CA HIS A 294 11.41 -8.64 -3.84
C HIS A 294 11.65 -8.15 -2.40
N ALA A 295 10.66 -7.41 -1.90
CA ALA A 295 10.75 -6.76 -0.59
C ALA A 295 10.48 -7.70 0.58
N LEU A 296 10.09 -8.95 0.32
CA LEU A 296 9.81 -9.95 1.35
C LEU A 296 11.09 -10.56 1.90
N GLU A 297 11.18 -10.59 3.23
CA GLU A 297 12.19 -11.32 3.99
C GLU A 297 11.55 -12.58 4.62
N CYS A 298 12.32 -13.65 4.71
CA CYS A 298 11.87 -14.92 5.27
C CYS A 298 12.65 -15.23 6.54
N TYR A 299 11.96 -15.23 7.67
CA TYR A 299 12.48 -15.64 8.97
C TYR A 299 11.98 -17.04 9.30
N LEU A 300 12.81 -17.85 9.91
CA LEU A 300 12.47 -19.21 10.23
C LEU A 300 12.60 -19.47 11.73
N ARG A 301 11.61 -20.16 12.27
CA ARG A 301 11.76 -20.95 13.48
C ARG A 301 12.02 -22.39 13.04
N ILE A 302 13.14 -22.94 13.42
CA ILE A 302 13.52 -24.33 13.17
C ILE A 302 13.43 -25.10 14.49
N ASP A 303 12.53 -26.06 14.54
CA ASP A 303 12.39 -26.96 15.71
C ASP A 303 13.15 -28.26 15.50
N ARG A 304 13.06 -28.88 14.32
CA ARG A 304 13.67 -30.18 14.02
C ARG A 304 14.07 -30.27 12.53
N VAL A 305 15.34 -29.96 12.26
CA VAL A 305 15.97 -30.15 10.93
C VAL A 305 17.30 -30.85 11.15
N GLU A 306 17.59 -31.87 10.36
CA GLU A 306 18.86 -32.62 10.47
C GLU A 306 20.07 -31.70 10.28
N GLY A 307 21.03 -31.78 11.18
CA GLY A 307 22.25 -30.96 11.10
C GLY A 307 22.11 -29.48 11.48
N LEU A 308 20.91 -29.02 11.83
CA LEU A 308 20.68 -27.67 12.34
C LEU A 308 20.22 -27.69 13.80
N ALA A 309 20.76 -26.78 14.58
CA ALA A 309 20.28 -26.55 15.93
C ALA A 309 18.86 -25.97 15.93
N PRO A 310 17.97 -26.34 16.88
CA PRO A 310 16.73 -25.60 17.08
C PRO A 310 17.02 -24.11 17.33
N GLY A 311 16.31 -23.22 16.61
CA GLY A 311 16.63 -21.81 16.70
C GLY A 311 15.79 -20.91 15.81
N LEU A 312 16.11 -19.62 15.86
CA LEU A 312 15.58 -18.61 14.97
C LEU A 312 16.62 -18.25 13.91
N TYR A 313 16.18 -18.15 12.70
CA TYR A 313 17.05 -17.93 11.55
C TYR A 313 16.44 -16.88 10.60
N HIS A 314 17.29 -16.23 9.82
CA HIS A 314 16.89 -15.44 8.66
C HIS A 314 17.47 -16.08 7.39
N TYR A 315 16.69 -16.20 6.32
CA TYR A 315 17.16 -16.76 5.07
C TYR A 315 17.79 -15.67 4.18
N LEU A 316 19.01 -15.91 3.74
CA LEU A 316 19.77 -15.04 2.85
C LEU A 316 19.67 -15.56 1.42
N PRO A 317 18.75 -15.02 0.57
CA PRO A 317 18.43 -15.61 -0.73
C PRO A 317 19.54 -15.46 -1.77
N GLN A 318 20.43 -14.48 -1.62
CA GLN A 318 21.58 -14.29 -2.51
C GLN A 318 22.65 -15.36 -2.28
N GLN A 319 22.94 -15.65 -1.01
CA GLN A 319 24.00 -16.58 -0.59
C GLN A 319 23.49 -18.01 -0.46
N HIS A 320 22.18 -18.23 -0.55
CA HIS A 320 21.53 -19.49 -0.21
C HIS A 320 22.00 -20.01 1.16
N ALA A 321 21.84 -19.20 2.19
CA ALA A 321 22.35 -19.47 3.53
C ALA A 321 21.30 -19.13 4.60
N LEU A 322 21.47 -19.71 5.77
CA LEU A 322 20.73 -19.35 6.98
C LEU A 322 21.61 -18.55 7.92
N GLU A 323 21.14 -17.40 8.31
CA GLU A 323 21.71 -16.54 9.32
C GLU A 323 21.12 -16.92 10.69
N PRO A 324 21.88 -17.50 11.65
CA PRO A 324 21.36 -17.81 12.97
C PRO A 324 21.20 -16.53 13.80
N LEU A 325 19.99 -16.27 14.25
CA LEU A 325 19.66 -15.07 15.02
C LEU A 325 19.80 -15.35 16.53
N PRO A 326 20.28 -14.38 17.31
CA PRO A 326 20.26 -14.49 18.74
C PRO A 326 18.82 -14.48 19.28
N PHE A 327 18.49 -15.38 20.18
CA PHE A 327 17.18 -15.38 20.82
C PHE A 327 17.28 -15.84 22.28
N GLY A 328 16.33 -15.41 23.09
CA GLY A 328 16.13 -15.89 24.45
C GLY A 328 14.89 -16.76 24.57
N GLU A 329 14.70 -17.37 25.75
CA GLU A 329 13.57 -18.24 26.04
C GLU A 329 12.21 -17.59 25.74
N LYS A 330 12.06 -16.28 26.00
CA LYS A 330 10.84 -15.51 25.72
C LYS A 330 10.55 -15.46 24.22
N ALA A 331 11.54 -15.17 23.37
CA ALA A 331 11.39 -15.13 21.92
C ALA A 331 11.02 -16.53 21.38
N TRP A 332 11.67 -17.59 21.89
CA TRP A 332 11.38 -18.96 21.55
C TRP A 332 9.94 -19.37 21.87
N LYS A 333 9.46 -19.04 23.08
CA LYS A 333 8.07 -19.29 23.47
C LYS A 333 7.07 -18.46 22.64
N THR A 334 7.43 -17.21 22.31
CA THR A 334 6.58 -16.33 21.51
C THR A 334 6.40 -16.89 20.10
N THR A 335 7.47 -17.29 19.41
CA THR A 335 7.38 -17.86 18.07
C THR A 335 6.64 -19.21 18.06
N ALA A 336 6.77 -20.04 19.11
CA ALA A 336 5.94 -21.22 19.27
C ALA A 336 4.45 -20.87 19.32
N ARG A 337 4.08 -19.85 20.09
CA ARG A 337 2.69 -19.38 20.20
C ARG A 337 2.14 -18.84 18.87
N LEU A 338 2.97 -18.18 18.07
CA LEU A 338 2.59 -17.74 16.73
C LEU A 338 2.24 -18.91 15.81
N CYS A 339 3.02 -20.01 15.87
CA CYS A 339 2.83 -21.21 15.03
C CYS A 339 1.89 -22.24 15.64
N TYR A 340 1.70 -22.28 16.96
CA TYR A 340 1.00 -23.31 17.71
C TYR A 340 0.03 -22.70 18.75
N PRO A 341 -0.76 -23.54 19.43
CA PRO A 341 -1.09 -24.95 19.31
C PRO A 341 -2.37 -25.24 18.52
N LEU A 342 -3.17 -24.22 18.20
CA LEU A 342 -4.49 -24.39 17.58
C LEU A 342 -4.42 -24.60 16.05
N ARG A 343 -3.23 -24.48 15.48
CA ARG A 343 -3.01 -24.44 14.02
C ARG A 343 -2.58 -25.78 13.45
N THR A 344 -2.20 -26.75 14.30
CA THR A 344 -1.84 -28.08 13.86
C THR A 344 -2.90 -29.09 14.30
N LYS A 345 -3.07 -30.15 13.52
CA LYS A 345 -3.92 -31.29 13.84
C LYS A 345 -3.09 -32.52 14.23
N SER A 346 -1.78 -32.34 14.39
CA SER A 346 -0.82 -33.38 14.72
C SER A 346 -0.43 -33.30 16.18
N ASP A 347 -0.01 -34.43 16.74
CA ASP A 347 0.59 -34.52 18.07
C ASP A 347 1.98 -33.86 18.10
N PHE A 348 2.59 -33.65 16.93
CA PHE A 348 3.90 -33.05 16.79
C PHE A 348 3.79 -31.67 16.12
N PRO A 349 4.59 -30.69 16.58
CA PRO A 349 4.69 -29.40 15.94
C PRO A 349 5.33 -29.52 14.54
N PRO A 350 5.11 -28.53 13.61
CA PRO A 350 5.83 -28.50 12.35
C PRO A 350 7.34 -28.46 12.60
N GLN A 351 8.11 -28.99 11.68
CA GLN A 351 9.55 -28.96 11.79
C GLN A 351 10.11 -27.55 11.59
N VAL A 352 9.47 -26.75 10.73
CA VAL A 352 9.87 -25.38 10.42
C VAL A 352 8.63 -24.48 10.28
N CYS A 353 8.72 -23.27 10.82
CA CYS A 353 7.79 -22.19 10.57
C CYS A 353 8.51 -21.05 9.83
N CYS A 354 7.98 -20.65 8.70
CA CYS A 354 8.45 -19.52 7.93
C CYS A 354 7.55 -18.29 8.18
N PHE A 355 8.16 -17.18 8.54
CA PHE A 355 7.49 -15.90 8.80
C PHE A 355 7.92 -14.91 7.73
N TYR A 356 6.97 -14.21 7.12
CA TYR A 356 7.25 -13.27 6.05
C TYR A 356 7.01 -11.84 6.52
N ALA A 357 8.05 -11.03 6.46
CA ALA A 357 7.97 -9.60 6.72
C ALA A 357 8.35 -8.82 5.47
N VAL A 358 7.83 -7.60 5.33
CA VAL A 358 8.08 -6.77 4.16
C VAL A 358 8.99 -5.59 4.51
N ARG A 359 10.12 -5.46 3.83
CA ARG A 359 10.95 -4.25 3.87
C ARG A 359 10.20 -3.12 3.16
N LEU A 360 9.35 -2.44 3.91
CA LEU A 360 8.36 -1.52 3.36
C LEU A 360 9.01 -0.44 2.48
N ARG A 361 10.16 0.13 2.90
CA ARG A 361 10.89 1.13 2.13
C ARG A 361 11.39 0.59 0.78
N ARG A 362 11.68 -0.70 0.68
CA ARG A 362 12.15 -1.33 -0.57
C ARG A 362 11.11 -1.25 -1.68
N ILE A 363 9.82 -1.37 -1.35
CA ILE A 363 8.72 -1.33 -2.30
C ILE A 363 8.12 0.08 -2.42
N SER A 364 7.96 0.81 -1.31
CA SER A 364 7.39 2.16 -1.30
C SER A 364 8.32 3.22 -1.90
N TRP A 365 9.63 2.96 -2.03
CA TRP A 365 10.53 3.82 -2.79
C TRP A 365 10.07 4.00 -4.24
N LYS A 366 9.57 2.93 -4.86
CA LYS A 366 9.06 2.96 -6.24
C LYS A 366 7.58 3.28 -6.32
N TYR A 367 6.77 2.71 -5.41
CA TYR A 367 5.32 2.71 -5.51
C TYR A 367 4.68 3.56 -4.42
N THR A 368 3.85 4.52 -4.84
CA THR A 368 3.02 5.35 -3.96
C THR A 368 1.59 4.81 -3.93
N GLY A 369 0.93 4.85 -2.78
CA GLY A 369 -0.47 4.44 -2.58
C GLY A 369 -0.72 2.93 -2.63
N ILE A 370 0.01 2.18 -3.45
CA ILE A 370 -0.20 0.74 -3.68
C ILE A 370 0.92 -0.17 -3.12
N ALA A 371 1.95 0.38 -2.48
CA ALA A 371 3.11 -0.40 -2.03
C ALA A 371 2.73 -1.59 -1.14
N TYR A 372 1.90 -1.38 -0.12
CA TYR A 372 1.49 -2.44 0.79
C TYR A 372 0.57 -3.46 0.09
N ARG A 373 -0.31 -3.01 -0.80
CA ARG A 373 -1.13 -3.90 -1.64
C ARG A 373 -0.27 -4.82 -2.50
N LEU A 374 0.78 -4.29 -3.13
CA LEU A 374 1.72 -5.10 -3.92
C LEU A 374 2.47 -6.10 -3.03
N ALA A 375 2.89 -5.71 -1.82
CA ALA A 375 3.53 -6.63 -0.89
C ALA A 375 2.63 -7.82 -0.51
N LEU A 376 1.34 -7.59 -0.30
CA LEU A 376 0.37 -8.67 -0.02
C LEU A 376 0.16 -9.60 -1.24
N LEU A 377 0.14 -9.04 -2.46
CA LEU A 377 0.07 -9.82 -3.70
C LEU A 377 1.35 -10.65 -3.91
N ASP A 378 2.52 -10.05 -3.69
CA ASP A 378 3.82 -10.72 -3.75
C ASP A 378 3.86 -11.89 -2.75
N LEU A 379 3.35 -11.68 -1.53
CA LEU A 379 3.23 -12.74 -0.53
C LEU A 379 2.35 -13.89 -1.01
N GLY A 380 1.18 -13.60 -1.57
CA GLY A 380 0.29 -14.62 -2.12
C GLY A 380 0.96 -15.46 -3.21
N CYS A 381 1.72 -14.80 -4.11
CA CYS A 381 2.50 -15.50 -5.15
C CYS A 381 3.60 -16.37 -4.55
N LEU A 382 4.35 -15.84 -3.57
CA LEU A 382 5.40 -16.60 -2.88
C LEU A 382 4.83 -17.82 -2.14
N LEU A 383 3.76 -17.65 -1.38
CA LEU A 383 3.12 -18.73 -0.64
C LEU A 383 2.60 -19.84 -1.58
N GLN A 384 2.00 -19.47 -2.73
CA GLN A 384 1.57 -20.46 -3.71
C GLN A 384 2.78 -21.20 -4.31
N THR A 385 3.85 -20.48 -4.67
CA THR A 385 5.10 -21.10 -5.17
C THR A 385 5.63 -22.09 -4.16
N GLN A 386 5.73 -21.71 -2.90
CA GLN A 386 6.24 -22.54 -1.82
C GLN A 386 5.37 -23.78 -1.54
N MET A 387 4.04 -23.63 -1.59
CA MET A 387 3.16 -24.78 -1.43
C MET A 387 3.29 -25.78 -2.58
N LEU A 388 3.51 -25.30 -3.81
CA LEU A 388 3.77 -26.19 -4.95
C LEU A 388 5.13 -26.89 -4.80
N VAL A 389 6.18 -26.15 -4.42
CA VAL A 389 7.51 -26.74 -4.15
C VAL A 389 7.43 -27.76 -3.01
N ALA A 390 6.77 -27.44 -1.89
CA ALA A 390 6.56 -28.39 -0.79
C ALA A 390 5.85 -29.66 -1.28
N THR A 391 4.79 -29.50 -2.11
CA THR A 391 4.05 -30.64 -2.68
C THR A 391 4.94 -31.49 -3.59
N SER A 392 5.78 -30.88 -4.44
CA SER A 392 6.70 -31.60 -5.32
C SER A 392 7.72 -32.41 -4.54
N LEU A 393 8.16 -31.89 -3.39
CA LEU A 393 9.10 -32.54 -2.48
C LEU A 393 8.44 -33.56 -1.52
N GLY A 394 7.11 -33.79 -1.61
CA GLY A 394 6.39 -34.64 -0.69
C GLY A 394 6.25 -34.08 0.73
N MET A 395 6.53 -32.80 0.92
CA MET A 395 6.41 -32.11 2.21
C MET A 395 4.96 -31.69 2.46
N LYS A 396 4.62 -31.54 3.73
CA LYS A 396 3.35 -31.00 4.21
C LYS A 396 3.48 -29.51 4.43
N SER A 397 2.41 -28.77 4.17
CA SER A 397 2.43 -27.32 4.32
C SER A 397 1.06 -26.74 4.66
N CYS A 398 1.07 -25.63 5.41
CA CYS A 398 -0.13 -24.86 5.70
C CYS A 398 0.20 -23.37 5.84
N VAL A 399 -0.55 -22.53 5.15
CA VAL A 399 -0.47 -21.06 5.22
C VAL A 399 -1.37 -20.53 6.34
N PHE A 400 -0.91 -19.48 7.01
CA PHE A 400 -1.70 -18.69 7.96
C PHE A 400 -1.62 -17.19 7.62
N GLY A 401 -2.78 -16.52 7.67
CA GLY A 401 -2.88 -15.09 7.44
C GLY A 401 -3.04 -14.26 8.71
N ALA A 402 -3.26 -14.90 9.87
CA ALA A 402 -3.33 -14.19 11.14
C ALA A 402 -1.92 -13.88 11.64
N VAL A 403 -1.63 -12.60 11.90
CA VAL A 403 -0.30 -12.13 12.27
C VAL A 403 -0.33 -11.33 13.57
N GLU A 404 0.74 -11.41 14.36
CA GLU A 404 0.96 -10.60 15.54
C GLU A 404 2.28 -9.83 15.39
N GLY A 405 2.22 -8.66 14.72
CA GLY A 405 3.40 -7.88 14.30
C GLY A 405 4.36 -7.53 15.43
N GLU A 406 3.86 -7.02 16.55
CA GLU A 406 4.68 -6.68 17.72
C GLU A 406 5.39 -7.89 18.35
N ALA A 407 4.70 -9.02 18.41
CA ALA A 407 5.26 -10.24 18.96
C ALA A 407 6.38 -10.79 18.06
N PHE A 408 6.16 -10.76 16.74
CA PHE A 408 7.17 -11.10 15.74
C PHE A 408 8.40 -10.19 15.84
N ALA A 409 8.20 -8.88 15.80
CA ALA A 409 9.28 -7.90 15.84
C ALA A 409 10.19 -8.08 17.08
N LYS A 410 9.58 -8.27 18.25
CA LYS A 410 10.30 -8.54 19.49
C LYS A 410 11.05 -9.87 19.49
N ALA A 411 10.53 -10.89 18.80
CA ALA A 411 11.16 -12.21 18.75
C ALA A 411 12.37 -12.24 17.80
N PHE A 412 12.26 -11.56 16.65
CA PHE A 412 13.28 -11.57 15.61
C PHE A 412 14.17 -10.32 15.59
N GLY A 413 13.93 -9.35 16.47
CA GLY A 413 14.73 -8.12 16.56
C GLY A 413 14.50 -7.18 15.36
N THR A 414 13.30 -7.17 14.79
CA THR A 414 12.91 -6.28 13.70
C THR A 414 12.12 -5.07 14.21
N ASP A 415 11.80 -4.14 13.32
CA ASP A 415 10.99 -2.95 13.59
C ASP A 415 9.68 -3.05 12.82
N VAL A 416 8.55 -3.00 13.50
CA VAL A 416 7.20 -3.10 12.91
C VAL A 416 6.96 -2.04 11.82
N GLU A 417 7.50 -0.83 11.99
CA GLU A 417 7.31 0.27 11.03
C GLU A 417 8.16 0.10 9.77
N GLN A 418 9.31 -0.55 9.88
CA GLN A 418 10.24 -0.75 8.77
C GLN A 418 10.02 -2.09 8.07
N GLU A 419 9.65 -3.10 8.85
CA GLU A 419 9.58 -4.48 8.42
C GLU A 419 8.38 -5.21 9.05
N PRO A 420 7.14 -4.79 8.73
CA PRO A 420 5.93 -5.41 9.26
C PRO A 420 5.80 -6.87 8.84
N PHE A 421 5.43 -7.73 9.79
CA PHE A 421 5.08 -9.12 9.59
C PHE A 421 3.72 -9.26 8.92
N ILE A 422 3.61 -10.00 7.81
CA ILE A 422 2.41 -10.02 6.96
C ILE A 422 1.87 -11.43 6.66
N GLY A 423 2.53 -12.49 7.05
CA GLY A 423 2.02 -13.86 6.88
C GLY A 423 3.02 -14.95 7.21
N GLU A 424 2.54 -16.17 7.34
CA GLU A 424 3.36 -17.33 7.71
C GLU A 424 3.00 -18.60 6.95
N LEU A 425 3.97 -19.50 6.86
CA LEU A 425 3.83 -20.84 6.32
C LEU A 425 4.51 -21.83 7.26
N ILE A 426 3.81 -22.88 7.68
CA ILE A 426 4.42 -24.00 8.38
C ILE A 426 4.68 -25.14 7.40
N ILE A 427 5.82 -25.81 7.56
CA ILE A 427 6.26 -26.91 6.71
C ILE A 427 6.86 -28.07 7.52
N GLY A 428 6.83 -29.24 6.93
CA GLY A 428 7.42 -30.45 7.53
C GLY A 428 7.12 -31.72 6.74
N ILE A 429 7.34 -32.87 7.36
CA ILE A 429 7.11 -34.19 6.78
C ILE A 429 6.13 -35.01 7.60
#